data_45af348cdad9d87bcd63ac1ac923e574
#
_entry.id   45af348cdad9d87bcd63ac1ac923e574
#
_cell.length_a   1.000
_cell.length_b   1.000
_cell.length_c   1.000
_cell.angle_alpha   90.00
_cell.angle_beta   90.00
_cell.angle_gamma   90.00
#
_symmetry.space_group_name_H-M   'P 1'
#
loop_
_entity.id
_entity.type
_entity.pdbx_description
1 polymer ?
#
loop_
_entity_poly.entity_id
_entity_poly.type
_entity_poly.pdbx_seq_one_letter_code
_entity_poly.pdbx_strand_id
1 'polypeptide(L)'
;MSLKALRIRIIAPIPGKGTVGIEVPNKDRDVVSMLSAVKSARFQQSKFELPVVLGRTIQNENFVIDLAKMPHLLVAGATGQGKSVGLNAIITSLLYKKHPSELKFVMIDPKRVELSLYAPLEKHFLAKMESEDDAILTDPQKVIYTLNSLVVEMEQRYELLRQASVKKITEYNDKFRNRRLNPQKGHRFMPYLVVVVDEFADLIMTAGREIETPIVRLAQMGRAVGLHLIIATQRPEVKVITGLIKSNFPARIAFRVMSMMDSRTIIDTTGANQLIGCGDMLMSLNSELIRVQCAFVDTPEIENIISFISRQQGYTAPYALPDYVPENSEAPSAMSGEAVRFDPKLAEIARWFVQNGGQASTSSIQRNFEVGFNRAGRIMNQLERAGIVGRQEGSKPRDLKVTDTYALERILQDLGLS
;
A
#
# COMPACT_ATOMS: atom_id res chain seq x y z
N MET A 1 -20.96 7.48 47.64
CA MET A 1 -20.51 8.52 46.71
C MET A 1 -20.83 8.03 45.26
N SER A 2 -21.67 8.70 44.53
CA SER A 2 -21.89 8.36 43.12
C SER A 2 -20.70 8.86 42.29
N LEU A 3 -20.07 7.96 41.54
CA LEU A 3 -19.10 8.32 40.52
C LEU A 3 -19.85 9.14 39.43
N LYS A 4 -19.69 10.46 39.40
CA LYS A 4 -20.27 11.34 38.38
C LYS A 4 -19.51 11.20 37.05
N ALA A 5 -19.27 9.95 36.60
CA ALA A 5 -18.58 9.66 35.36
C ALA A 5 -19.58 9.50 34.22
N LEU A 6 -19.33 10.14 33.08
CA LEU A 6 -20.15 10.07 31.89
C LEU A 6 -20.24 8.68 31.29
N ARG A 7 -19.17 7.85 31.47
CA ARG A 7 -19.10 6.46 30.98
C ARG A 7 -18.17 5.66 31.88
N ILE A 8 -18.51 4.40 32.09
CA ILE A 8 -17.70 3.46 32.87
C ILE A 8 -17.60 2.19 32.02
N ARG A 9 -16.38 1.63 31.91
CA ARG A 9 -16.14 0.34 31.30
C ARG A 9 -15.77 -0.67 32.37
N ILE A 10 -16.46 -1.82 32.37
CA ILE A 10 -16.19 -2.92 33.29
C ILE A 10 -15.52 -4.05 32.52
N ILE A 11 -14.40 -4.52 33.02
CA ILE A 11 -13.64 -5.66 32.50
C ILE A 11 -13.74 -6.78 33.54
N ALA A 12 -14.47 -7.83 33.22
CA ALA A 12 -14.70 -8.91 34.15
C ALA A 12 -14.63 -10.28 33.44
N PRO A 13 -13.69 -11.13 33.76
CA PRO A 13 -12.49 -10.89 34.58
C PRO A 13 -11.39 -10.12 33.82
N ILE A 14 -10.46 -9.51 34.54
CA ILE A 14 -9.22 -9.02 33.90
C ILE A 14 -8.41 -10.25 33.46
N PRO A 15 -8.01 -10.36 32.18
CA PRO A 15 -7.23 -11.50 31.71
C PRO A 15 -5.98 -11.74 32.55
N GLY A 16 -5.82 -12.97 33.03
CA GLY A 16 -4.66 -13.39 33.86
C GLY A 16 -4.70 -12.98 35.32
N LYS A 17 -5.69 -12.21 35.81
CA LYS A 17 -5.72 -11.73 37.22
C LYS A 17 -6.93 -12.19 38.03
N GLY A 18 -7.97 -12.73 37.39
CA GLY A 18 -9.20 -13.20 38.10
C GLY A 18 -9.96 -12.10 38.88
N THR A 19 -9.64 -10.83 38.64
CA THR A 19 -10.26 -9.66 39.29
C THR A 19 -11.12 -8.87 38.30
N VAL A 20 -12.02 -8.04 38.80
CA VAL A 20 -12.83 -7.12 38.01
C VAL A 20 -12.13 -5.76 37.91
N GLY A 21 -11.95 -5.27 36.67
CA GLY A 21 -11.46 -3.93 36.42
C GLY A 21 -12.61 -2.95 36.15
N ILE A 22 -12.57 -1.78 36.77
CA ILE A 22 -13.51 -0.68 36.51
C ILE A 22 -12.69 0.50 35.99
N GLU A 23 -12.87 0.83 34.71
CA GLU A 23 -12.23 1.99 34.08
C GLU A 23 -13.17 3.20 34.16
N VAL A 24 -12.68 4.24 34.82
CA VAL A 24 -13.40 5.50 35.02
C VAL A 24 -12.60 6.62 34.36
N PRO A 25 -13.22 7.44 33.48
CA PRO A 25 -12.53 8.56 32.84
C PRO A 25 -12.09 9.62 33.84
N ASN A 26 -10.91 10.19 33.64
CA ASN A 26 -10.45 11.34 34.40
C ASN A 26 -11.36 12.56 34.15
N LYS A 27 -11.59 13.35 35.17
CA LYS A 27 -12.33 14.61 35.06
C LYS A 27 -11.50 15.63 34.23
N ASP A 28 -10.24 15.74 34.57
CA ASP A 28 -9.26 16.56 33.86
C ASP A 28 -8.41 15.63 32.99
N ARG A 29 -8.42 15.87 31.70
CA ARG A 29 -7.79 14.99 30.71
C ARG A 29 -6.46 15.56 30.25
N ASP A 30 -5.41 14.75 30.33
CA ASP A 30 -4.11 15.08 29.75
C ASP A 30 -4.03 14.67 28.28
N VAL A 31 -3.33 15.46 27.47
CA VAL A 31 -3.01 15.14 26.08
C VAL A 31 -1.69 14.38 26.03
N VAL A 32 -1.68 13.22 25.41
CA VAL A 32 -0.46 12.48 25.12
C VAL A 32 0.23 13.12 23.92
N SER A 33 1.25 13.95 24.14
CA SER A 33 1.98 14.62 23.07
C SER A 33 2.80 13.61 22.24
N MET A 34 2.72 13.69 20.91
CA MET A 34 3.53 12.89 19.98
C MET A 34 5.03 13.12 20.22
N LEU A 35 5.44 14.37 20.47
CA LEU A 35 6.83 14.69 20.77
C LEU A 35 7.35 13.93 22.00
N SER A 36 6.54 13.84 23.08
CA SER A 36 6.93 13.09 24.28
C SER A 36 7.00 11.58 23.99
N ALA A 37 6.11 11.08 23.15
CA ALA A 37 6.06 9.67 22.78
C ALA A 37 7.27 9.25 21.93
N VAL A 38 7.64 10.03 20.91
CA VAL A 38 8.81 9.73 20.06
C VAL A 38 10.14 9.95 20.79
N LYS A 39 10.21 10.86 21.78
CA LYS A 39 11.40 11.04 22.63
C LYS A 39 11.59 9.96 23.70
N SER A 40 10.60 9.11 23.93
CA SER A 40 10.68 8.08 24.95
C SER A 40 11.80 7.07 24.70
N ALA A 41 12.48 6.63 25.77
CA ALA A 41 13.53 5.62 25.66
C ALA A 41 13.03 4.33 24.98
N ARG A 42 11.79 3.92 25.28
CA ARG A 42 11.15 2.73 24.68
C ARG A 42 11.05 2.82 23.17
N PHE A 43 10.77 3.99 22.60
CA PHE A 43 10.74 4.19 21.17
C PHE A 43 12.14 4.37 20.59
N GLN A 44 12.97 5.23 21.20
CA GLN A 44 14.31 5.56 20.69
C GLN A 44 15.24 4.35 20.67
N GLN A 45 15.20 3.51 21.69
CA GLN A 45 16.04 2.31 21.81
C GLN A 45 15.43 1.07 21.16
N SER A 46 14.25 1.19 20.57
CA SER A 46 13.57 0.08 19.92
C SER A 46 14.41 -0.48 18.77
N LYS A 47 14.59 -1.80 18.78
CA LYS A 47 15.23 -2.59 17.70
C LYS A 47 14.22 -3.13 16.67
N PHE A 48 12.98 -2.64 16.69
CA PHE A 48 11.94 -3.03 15.75
C PHE A 48 12.28 -2.58 14.34
N GLU A 49 11.82 -3.35 13.36
CA GLU A 49 12.03 -3.00 11.95
C GLU A 49 11.20 -1.78 11.54
N LEU A 50 9.94 -1.73 11.94
CA LEU A 50 9.03 -0.61 11.70
C LEU A 50 8.36 -0.17 13.01
N PRO A 51 9.09 0.51 13.90
CA PRO A 51 8.55 0.92 15.19
C PRO A 51 7.52 2.04 15.05
N VAL A 52 6.37 1.84 15.67
CA VAL A 52 5.29 2.82 15.76
C VAL A 52 4.94 3.02 17.22
N VAL A 53 4.98 4.25 17.71
CA VAL A 53 4.46 4.61 19.03
C VAL A 53 3.03 5.11 18.87
N LEU A 54 2.07 4.33 19.38
CA LEU A 54 0.65 4.66 19.25
C LEU A 54 0.16 5.62 20.33
N GLY A 55 0.85 5.71 21.45
CA GLY A 55 0.44 6.54 22.56
C GLY A 55 0.77 5.91 23.92
N ARG A 56 -0.11 6.06 24.90
CA ARG A 56 0.08 5.53 26.26
C ARG A 56 -1.03 4.59 26.68
N THR A 57 -0.65 3.52 27.37
CA THR A 57 -1.58 2.60 28.03
C THR A 57 -2.22 3.24 29.28
N ILE A 58 -3.21 2.58 29.86
CA ILE A 58 -3.82 2.99 31.14
C ILE A 58 -2.82 3.00 32.30
N GLN A 59 -1.70 2.26 32.21
CA GLN A 59 -0.59 2.29 33.15
C GLN A 59 0.39 3.45 32.90
N ASN A 60 0.07 4.37 31.99
CA ASN A 60 0.91 5.49 31.57
C ASN A 60 2.24 5.08 30.90
N GLU A 61 2.33 3.89 30.35
CA GLU A 61 3.48 3.41 29.60
C GLU A 61 3.33 3.71 28.11
N ASN A 62 4.42 4.12 27.45
CA ASN A 62 4.42 4.27 26.00
C ASN A 62 4.18 2.92 25.32
N PHE A 63 3.18 2.87 24.46
CA PHE A 63 2.80 1.67 23.72
C PHE A 63 3.43 1.71 22.33
N VAL A 64 4.49 0.89 22.15
CA VAL A 64 5.26 0.81 20.91
C VAL A 64 5.06 -0.55 20.28
N ILE A 65 4.70 -0.58 19.02
CA ILE A 65 4.49 -1.79 18.21
C ILE A 65 5.52 -1.86 17.08
N ASP A 66 5.71 -3.06 16.54
CA ASP A 66 6.47 -3.28 15.31
C ASP A 66 5.49 -3.61 14.16
N LEU A 67 5.28 -2.67 13.23
CA LEU A 67 4.40 -2.87 12.08
C LEU A 67 4.88 -4.04 11.19
N ALA A 68 6.17 -4.32 11.15
CA ALA A 68 6.70 -5.46 10.38
C ALA A 68 6.31 -6.82 10.97
N LYS A 69 6.10 -6.89 12.30
CA LYS A 69 5.59 -8.09 12.97
C LYS A 69 4.08 -8.22 12.91
N MET A 70 3.38 -7.08 12.85
CA MET A 70 1.94 -6.95 12.64
C MET A 70 1.71 -6.48 11.21
N PRO A 71 1.82 -7.35 10.21
CA PRO A 71 2.11 -6.94 8.84
C PRO A 71 1.07 -5.99 8.26
N HIS A 72 -0.17 -6.09 8.71
CA HIS A 72 -1.28 -5.30 8.19
C HIS A 72 -2.16 -4.83 9.34
N LEU A 73 -2.56 -3.56 9.26
CA LEU A 73 -3.31 -2.88 10.31
C LEU A 73 -4.63 -2.35 9.76
N LEU A 74 -5.71 -2.72 10.41
CA LEU A 74 -7.03 -2.13 10.20
C LEU A 74 -7.29 -1.06 11.26
N VAL A 75 -7.67 0.13 10.84
CA VAL A 75 -8.00 1.26 11.73
C VAL A 75 -9.43 1.69 11.46
N ALA A 76 -10.30 1.65 12.46
CA ALA A 76 -11.67 2.11 12.27
C ALA A 76 -12.20 2.91 13.46
N GLY A 77 -13.18 3.79 13.21
CA GLY A 77 -13.82 4.61 14.24
C GLY A 77 -14.76 5.63 13.62
N ALA A 78 -15.70 6.14 14.42
CA ALA A 78 -16.61 7.18 13.95
C ALA A 78 -15.86 8.50 13.65
N THR A 79 -16.47 9.33 12.83
CA THR A 79 -15.93 10.65 12.47
C THR A 79 -15.63 11.49 13.71
N GLY A 80 -14.46 12.14 13.74
CA GLY A 80 -14.03 13.00 14.84
C GLY A 80 -13.60 12.26 16.12
N GLN A 81 -13.45 10.92 16.10
CA GLN A 81 -13.09 10.15 17.28
C GLN A 81 -11.59 9.82 17.39
N GLY A 82 -10.77 10.28 16.42
CA GLY A 82 -9.31 10.16 16.49
C GLY A 82 -8.67 9.28 15.40
N LYS A 83 -9.43 8.78 14.41
CA LYS A 83 -8.90 7.96 13.31
C LYS A 83 -7.74 8.65 12.58
N SER A 84 -7.93 9.89 12.14
CA SER A 84 -6.91 10.69 11.43
C SER A 84 -5.70 10.97 12.32
N VAL A 85 -5.93 11.29 13.60
CA VAL A 85 -4.83 11.45 14.58
C VAL A 85 -4.04 10.14 14.70
N GLY A 86 -4.70 9.00 14.76
CA GLY A 86 -4.03 7.68 14.81
C GLY A 86 -3.20 7.40 13.58
N LEU A 87 -3.72 7.68 12.37
CA LEU A 87 -2.95 7.54 11.14
C LEU A 87 -1.72 8.46 11.13
N ASN A 88 -1.91 9.72 11.52
CA ASN A 88 -0.83 10.69 11.60
C ASN A 88 0.23 10.28 12.64
N ALA A 89 -0.17 9.74 13.80
CA ALA A 89 0.76 9.20 14.79
C ALA A 89 1.59 8.03 14.24
N ILE A 90 0.99 7.13 13.46
CA ILE A 90 1.68 6.03 12.81
C ILE A 90 2.69 6.55 11.78
N ILE A 91 2.25 7.41 10.86
CA ILE A 91 3.11 7.97 9.80
C ILE A 91 4.26 8.75 10.43
N THR A 92 3.97 9.64 11.37
CA THR A 92 4.98 10.42 12.10
C THR A 92 6.00 9.54 12.80
N SER A 93 5.57 8.46 13.48
CA SER A 93 6.49 7.51 14.11
C SER A 93 7.49 6.94 13.10
N LEU A 94 7.00 6.52 11.94
CA LEU A 94 7.82 5.94 10.88
C LEU A 94 8.77 6.96 10.26
N LEU A 95 8.33 8.21 10.03
CA LEU A 95 9.17 9.31 9.55
C LEU A 95 10.29 9.66 10.52
N TYR A 96 10.05 9.61 11.83
CA TYR A 96 11.08 9.84 12.85
C TYR A 96 12.11 8.72 12.96
N LYS A 97 11.76 7.51 12.57
CA LYS A 97 12.62 6.34 12.82
C LYS A 97 13.33 5.80 11.60
N LYS A 98 12.79 6.02 10.42
CA LYS A 98 13.30 5.42 9.18
C LYS A 98 13.86 6.46 8.22
N HIS A 99 14.98 6.09 7.59
CA HIS A 99 15.53 6.87 6.50
C HIS A 99 14.74 6.62 5.20
N PRO A 100 14.63 7.61 4.27
CA PRO A 100 13.92 7.43 3.00
C PRO A 100 14.41 6.26 2.13
N SER A 101 15.68 5.84 2.29
CA SER A 101 16.19 4.63 1.60
C SER A 101 15.65 3.32 2.15
N GLU A 102 15.10 3.32 3.37
CA GLU A 102 14.62 2.11 4.06
C GLU A 102 13.10 1.97 4.05
N LEU A 103 12.38 3.07 3.80
CA LEU A 103 10.92 3.12 3.86
C LEU A 103 10.36 3.99 2.74
N LYS A 104 9.30 3.50 2.11
CA LYS A 104 8.49 4.26 1.16
C LYS A 104 7.01 4.07 1.48
N PHE A 105 6.23 5.13 1.24
CA PHE A 105 4.78 5.11 1.37
C PHE A 105 4.10 5.13 0.01
N VAL A 106 2.99 4.40 -0.10
CA VAL A 106 1.97 4.61 -1.13
C VAL A 106 0.74 5.14 -0.41
N MET A 107 0.35 6.36 -0.70
CA MET A 107 -0.73 7.05 0.01
C MET A 107 -1.97 7.18 -0.86
N ILE A 108 -3.11 6.73 -0.33
CA ILE A 108 -4.40 6.68 -1.02
C ILE A 108 -5.42 7.44 -0.18
N ASP A 109 -5.89 8.57 -0.71
CA ASP A 109 -6.85 9.46 -0.05
C ASP A 109 -7.95 9.88 -1.03
N PRO A 110 -9.04 9.10 -1.16
CA PRO A 110 -10.12 9.42 -2.09
C PRO A 110 -10.78 10.78 -1.85
N LYS A 111 -10.67 11.30 -0.63
CA LYS A 111 -11.30 12.58 -0.23
C LYS A 111 -10.39 13.79 -0.34
N ARG A 112 -9.09 13.60 -0.53
CA ARG A 112 -8.07 14.67 -0.56
C ARG A 112 -8.01 15.53 0.70
N VAL A 113 -8.24 14.95 1.87
CA VAL A 113 -8.35 15.72 3.13
C VAL A 113 -7.17 15.43 4.05
N GLU A 114 -6.90 14.15 4.35
CA GLU A 114 -6.02 13.77 5.44
C GLU A 114 -4.56 13.55 5.01
N LEU A 115 -4.35 12.92 3.85
CA LEU A 115 -3.00 12.54 3.41
C LEU A 115 -2.37 13.53 2.43
N SER A 116 -3.14 14.47 1.88
CA SER A 116 -2.66 15.45 0.90
C SER A 116 -1.50 16.31 1.43
N LEU A 117 -1.44 16.53 2.73
CA LEU A 117 -0.36 17.28 3.38
C LEU A 117 1.02 16.59 3.23
N TYR A 118 1.07 15.26 2.99
CA TYR A 118 2.32 14.52 2.82
C TYR A 118 2.87 14.57 1.39
N ALA A 119 2.19 15.19 0.42
CA ALA A 119 2.64 15.29 -0.97
C ALA A 119 4.07 15.87 -1.14
N PRO A 120 4.53 16.88 -0.34
CA PRO A 120 5.89 17.37 -0.45
C PRO A 120 6.99 16.36 -0.14
N LEU A 121 6.65 15.21 0.45
CA LEU A 121 7.59 14.09 0.69
C LEU A 121 7.81 13.21 -0.55
N GLU A 122 7.26 13.56 -1.70
CA GLU A 122 7.29 12.77 -2.93
C GLU A 122 8.68 12.23 -3.25
N LYS A 123 9.68 13.10 -3.30
CA LYS A 123 11.07 12.74 -3.63
C LYS A 123 11.85 12.09 -2.49
N HIS A 124 11.24 11.93 -1.31
CA HIS A 124 11.89 11.33 -0.15
C HIS A 124 11.25 9.98 0.20
N PHE A 125 9.98 10.02 0.56
CA PHE A 125 9.31 8.88 1.15
C PHE A 125 8.19 8.26 0.30
N LEU A 126 7.81 8.84 -0.86
CA LEU A 126 6.70 8.30 -1.61
C LEU A 126 7.15 7.33 -2.71
N ALA A 127 6.28 6.39 -3.02
CA ALA A 127 6.38 5.45 -4.13
C ALA A 127 5.15 5.58 -5.01
N LYS A 128 5.34 5.66 -6.32
CA LYS A 128 4.26 5.74 -7.32
C LYS A 128 4.67 5.08 -8.63
N MET A 129 3.73 4.78 -9.51
CA MET A 129 4.03 4.38 -10.88
C MET A 129 4.60 5.57 -11.66
N GLU A 130 5.47 5.33 -12.63
CA GLU A 130 6.03 6.39 -13.47
C GLU A 130 4.96 7.12 -14.29
N SER A 131 3.88 6.42 -14.64
CA SER A 131 2.73 6.95 -15.36
C SER A 131 1.81 7.85 -14.52
N GLU A 132 2.02 7.95 -13.20
CA GLU A 132 1.18 8.74 -12.31
C GLU A 132 1.80 10.11 -12.02
N ASP A 133 1.01 11.17 -12.25
CA ASP A 133 1.42 12.55 -11.94
C ASP A 133 1.24 12.87 -10.44
N ASP A 134 0.15 12.36 -9.85
CA ASP A 134 -0.22 12.66 -8.48
C ASP A 134 0.65 11.91 -7.46
N ALA A 135 1.16 12.63 -6.47
CA ALA A 135 1.91 12.04 -5.34
C ALA A 135 1.01 11.24 -4.39
N ILE A 136 -0.26 11.65 -4.26
CA ILE A 136 -1.29 11.03 -3.43
C ILE A 136 -2.42 10.56 -4.35
N LEU A 137 -2.75 9.29 -4.29
CA LEU A 137 -3.76 8.67 -5.16
C LEU A 137 -5.17 8.99 -4.67
N THR A 138 -5.99 9.50 -5.56
CA THR A 138 -7.37 9.91 -5.24
C THR A 138 -8.41 9.24 -6.15
N ASP A 139 -8.04 8.93 -7.38
CA ASP A 139 -8.90 8.30 -8.37
C ASP A 139 -8.97 6.78 -8.17
N PRO A 140 -10.17 6.16 -8.09
CA PRO A 140 -10.33 4.72 -7.88
C PRO A 140 -9.65 3.85 -8.95
N GLN A 141 -9.63 4.27 -10.22
CA GLN A 141 -8.98 3.50 -11.28
C GLN A 141 -7.46 3.50 -11.12
N LYS A 142 -6.89 4.67 -10.81
CA LYS A 142 -5.47 4.80 -10.50
C LYS A 142 -5.08 3.99 -9.27
N VAL A 143 -5.96 3.92 -8.26
CA VAL A 143 -5.78 3.07 -7.08
C VAL A 143 -5.74 1.58 -7.46
N ILE A 144 -6.67 1.11 -8.31
CA ILE A 144 -6.68 -0.28 -8.81
C ILE A 144 -5.36 -0.60 -9.52
N TYR A 145 -4.90 0.27 -10.41
CA TYR A 145 -3.64 0.06 -11.14
C TYR A 145 -2.45 0.03 -10.21
N THR A 146 -2.38 0.94 -9.25
CA THR A 146 -1.29 0.97 -8.26
C THR A 146 -1.29 -0.24 -7.34
N LEU A 147 -2.46 -0.73 -6.90
CA LEU A 147 -2.54 -1.95 -6.10
C LEU A 147 -2.07 -3.19 -6.88
N ASN A 148 -2.41 -3.29 -8.16
CA ASN A 148 -1.91 -4.36 -9.01
C ASN A 148 -0.41 -4.21 -9.33
N SER A 149 0.08 -2.99 -9.51
CA SER A 149 1.52 -2.69 -9.62
C SER A 149 2.27 -3.17 -8.37
N LEU A 150 1.73 -2.95 -7.17
CA LEU A 150 2.29 -3.46 -5.92
C LEU A 150 2.29 -4.99 -5.84
N VAL A 151 1.29 -5.66 -6.45
CA VAL A 151 1.30 -7.13 -6.58
C VAL A 151 2.45 -7.57 -7.48
N VAL A 152 2.70 -6.88 -8.59
CA VAL A 152 3.86 -7.16 -9.48
C VAL A 152 5.17 -6.92 -8.74
N GLU A 153 5.32 -5.79 -8.02
CA GLU A 153 6.51 -5.52 -7.19
C GLU A 153 6.73 -6.61 -6.13
N MET A 154 5.66 -7.08 -5.50
CA MET A 154 5.71 -8.18 -4.53
C MET A 154 6.27 -9.45 -5.17
N GLU A 155 5.81 -9.82 -6.35
CA GLU A 155 6.27 -11.01 -7.08
C GLU A 155 7.73 -10.89 -7.51
N GLN A 156 8.12 -9.71 -8.01
CA GLN A 156 9.52 -9.43 -8.35
C GLN A 156 10.43 -9.54 -7.12
N ARG A 157 9.98 -9.06 -5.95
CA ARG A 157 10.72 -9.20 -4.69
C ARG A 157 10.86 -10.66 -4.26
N TYR A 158 9.82 -11.46 -4.41
CA TYR A 158 9.91 -12.91 -4.14
C TYR A 158 10.94 -13.58 -5.04
N GLU A 159 11.00 -13.22 -6.32
CA GLU A 159 12.01 -13.75 -7.24
C GLU A 159 13.43 -13.37 -6.78
N LEU A 160 13.65 -12.14 -6.37
CA LEU A 160 14.94 -11.70 -5.82
C LEU A 160 15.30 -12.43 -4.51
N LEU A 161 14.34 -12.68 -3.61
CA LEU A 161 14.56 -13.50 -2.42
C LEU A 161 14.97 -14.93 -2.79
N ARG A 162 14.30 -15.52 -3.77
CA ARG A 162 14.61 -16.86 -4.27
C ARG A 162 16.02 -16.95 -4.83
N GLN A 163 16.40 -16.01 -5.70
CA GLN A 163 17.76 -15.92 -6.26
C GLN A 163 18.83 -15.74 -5.18
N ALA A 164 18.53 -14.96 -4.15
CA ALA A 164 19.43 -14.76 -3.01
C ALA A 164 19.41 -15.92 -2.00
N SER A 165 18.57 -16.95 -2.19
CA SER A 165 18.38 -18.07 -1.27
C SER A 165 18.09 -17.62 0.17
N VAL A 166 17.14 -16.70 0.32
CA VAL A 166 16.65 -16.19 1.62
C VAL A 166 15.12 -16.16 1.65
N LYS A 167 14.54 -16.07 2.86
CA LYS A 167 13.09 -16.13 3.04
C LYS A 167 12.46 -14.78 3.39
N LYS A 168 13.25 -13.81 3.81
CA LYS A 168 12.74 -12.52 4.34
C LYS A 168 13.56 -11.35 3.82
N ILE A 169 12.91 -10.20 3.70
CA ILE A 169 13.53 -8.94 3.28
C ILE A 169 14.71 -8.53 4.19
N THR A 170 14.64 -8.79 5.49
CA THR A 170 15.73 -8.49 6.43
C THR A 170 17.01 -9.24 6.05
N GLU A 171 16.91 -10.56 5.86
CA GLU A 171 18.04 -11.40 5.45
C GLU A 171 18.60 -10.99 4.08
N TYR A 172 17.72 -10.59 3.16
CA TYR A 172 18.10 -10.13 1.83
C TYR A 172 18.87 -8.79 1.91
N ASN A 173 18.31 -7.82 2.61
CA ASN A 173 18.93 -6.50 2.76
C ASN A 173 20.26 -6.59 3.52
N ASP A 174 20.41 -7.50 4.47
CA ASP A 174 21.67 -7.76 5.15
C ASP A 174 22.71 -8.34 4.18
N LYS A 175 22.34 -9.28 3.32
CA LYS A 175 23.23 -9.79 2.25
C LYS A 175 23.62 -8.66 1.28
N PHE A 176 22.67 -7.80 0.90
CA PHE A 176 22.94 -6.68 -0.01
C PHE A 176 23.89 -5.65 0.62
N ARG A 177 23.63 -5.22 1.86
CA ARG A 177 24.52 -4.31 2.62
C ARG A 177 25.94 -4.86 2.75
N ASN A 178 26.07 -6.16 2.96
CA ASN A 178 27.36 -6.87 3.05
C ASN A 178 27.97 -7.19 1.67
N ARG A 179 27.46 -6.60 0.56
CA ARG A 179 27.95 -6.77 -0.82
C ARG A 179 28.00 -8.24 -1.28
N ARG A 180 27.10 -9.10 -0.77
CA ARG A 180 27.02 -10.52 -1.14
C ARG A 180 26.03 -10.77 -2.29
N LEU A 181 25.40 -9.73 -2.82
CA LEU A 181 24.47 -9.77 -3.95
C LEU A 181 24.99 -8.85 -5.05
N ASN A 182 24.94 -9.33 -6.31
CA ASN A 182 25.46 -8.60 -7.46
C ASN A 182 24.38 -7.69 -8.09
N PRO A 183 24.53 -6.34 -8.08
CA PRO A 183 23.57 -5.42 -8.71
C PRO A 183 23.41 -5.65 -10.23
N GLN A 184 24.43 -6.14 -10.93
CA GLN A 184 24.32 -6.44 -12.37
C GLN A 184 23.38 -7.60 -12.68
N LYS A 185 23.04 -8.43 -11.67
CA LYS A 185 22.01 -9.47 -11.76
C LYS A 185 20.62 -8.98 -11.31
N GLY A 186 20.41 -7.67 -11.25
CA GLY A 186 19.15 -7.06 -10.86
C GLY A 186 18.92 -6.95 -9.34
N HIS A 187 19.90 -7.36 -8.51
CA HIS A 187 19.77 -7.19 -7.08
C HIS A 187 19.86 -5.71 -6.68
N ARG A 188 18.94 -5.28 -5.84
CA ARG A 188 18.83 -3.91 -5.32
C ARG A 188 18.46 -3.94 -3.85
N PHE A 189 18.76 -2.88 -3.12
CA PHE A 189 18.23 -2.73 -1.77
C PHE A 189 16.70 -2.59 -1.83
N MET A 190 15.99 -3.30 -0.98
CA MET A 190 14.53 -3.28 -0.92
C MET A 190 14.05 -2.44 0.26
N PRO A 191 13.52 -1.22 0.05
CA PRO A 191 12.86 -0.49 1.14
C PRO A 191 11.57 -1.21 1.54
N TYR A 192 11.15 -1.04 2.79
CA TYR A 192 9.80 -1.37 3.20
C TYR A 192 8.81 -0.49 2.43
N LEU A 193 7.71 -1.07 1.97
CA LEU A 193 6.61 -0.35 1.33
C LEU A 193 5.40 -0.38 2.27
N VAL A 194 4.93 0.78 2.69
CA VAL A 194 3.75 0.92 3.54
C VAL A 194 2.65 1.62 2.75
N VAL A 195 1.60 0.88 2.45
CA VAL A 195 0.40 1.40 1.78
C VAL A 195 -0.54 1.93 2.85
N VAL A 196 -0.92 3.19 2.75
CA VAL A 196 -1.85 3.85 3.68
C VAL A 196 -3.10 4.25 2.92
N VAL A 197 -4.25 3.74 3.36
CA VAL A 197 -5.57 4.06 2.80
C VAL A 197 -6.37 4.77 3.87
N ASP A 198 -6.74 6.04 3.65
CA ASP A 198 -7.48 6.84 4.64
C ASP A 198 -8.95 6.41 4.75
N GLU A 199 -9.64 6.19 3.64
CA GLU A 199 -11.05 5.79 3.67
C GLU A 199 -11.31 4.59 2.73
N PHE A 200 -11.16 3.40 3.28
CA PHE A 200 -11.34 2.15 2.54
C PHE A 200 -12.77 1.92 2.07
N ALA A 201 -13.76 2.42 2.83
CA ALA A 201 -15.17 2.26 2.47
C ALA A 201 -15.49 2.90 1.12
N ASP A 202 -14.95 4.08 0.83
CA ASP A 202 -15.25 4.77 -0.43
C ASP A 202 -14.69 3.98 -1.63
N LEU A 203 -13.53 3.36 -1.50
CA LEU A 203 -12.94 2.52 -2.53
C LEU A 203 -13.74 1.24 -2.77
N ILE A 204 -14.09 0.52 -1.70
CA ILE A 204 -14.87 -0.73 -1.78
C ILE A 204 -16.26 -0.48 -2.34
N MET A 205 -16.91 0.61 -1.96
CA MET A 205 -18.24 0.95 -2.46
C MET A 205 -18.24 1.34 -3.93
N THR A 206 -17.12 1.85 -4.46
CA THR A 206 -16.99 2.26 -5.86
C THR A 206 -16.54 1.11 -6.76
N ALA A 207 -15.53 0.34 -6.36
CA ALA A 207 -14.88 -0.65 -7.21
C ALA A 207 -14.89 -2.09 -6.65
N GLY A 208 -15.45 -2.30 -5.47
CA GLY A 208 -15.74 -3.61 -4.90
C GLY A 208 -14.57 -4.61 -4.98
N ARG A 209 -14.76 -5.69 -5.74
CA ARG A 209 -13.79 -6.78 -5.86
C ARG A 209 -12.49 -6.38 -6.53
N GLU A 210 -12.48 -5.38 -7.40
CA GLU A 210 -11.27 -4.93 -8.09
C GLU A 210 -10.25 -4.32 -7.12
N ILE A 211 -10.73 -3.75 -6.01
CA ILE A 211 -9.92 -3.26 -4.90
C ILE A 211 -9.64 -4.36 -3.88
N GLU A 212 -10.65 -5.15 -3.51
CA GLU A 212 -10.52 -6.18 -2.47
C GLU A 212 -9.49 -7.25 -2.86
N THR A 213 -9.53 -7.72 -4.10
CA THR A 213 -8.66 -8.82 -4.58
C THR A 213 -7.16 -8.51 -4.42
N PRO A 214 -6.62 -7.40 -4.97
CA PRO A 214 -5.21 -7.10 -4.79
C PRO A 214 -4.84 -6.79 -3.33
N ILE A 215 -5.71 -6.15 -2.55
CA ILE A 215 -5.47 -5.91 -1.12
C ILE A 215 -5.34 -7.23 -0.35
N VAL A 216 -6.25 -8.17 -0.56
CA VAL A 216 -6.17 -9.49 0.08
C VAL A 216 -4.90 -10.23 -0.33
N ARG A 217 -4.52 -10.20 -1.62
CA ARG A 217 -3.30 -10.84 -2.11
C ARG A 217 -2.04 -10.23 -1.48
N LEU A 218 -1.96 -8.91 -1.43
CA LEU A 218 -0.87 -8.20 -0.74
C LEU A 218 -0.84 -8.52 0.75
N ALA A 219 -2.00 -8.60 1.40
CA ALA A 219 -2.09 -8.90 2.83
C ALA A 219 -1.69 -10.35 3.15
N GLN A 220 -1.93 -11.30 2.26
CA GLN A 220 -1.53 -12.69 2.43
C GLN A 220 -0.04 -12.92 2.27
N MET A 221 0.59 -12.21 1.35
CA MET A 221 1.96 -12.52 0.91
C MET A 221 2.97 -11.39 1.18
N GLY A 222 2.55 -10.15 1.39
CA GLY A 222 3.42 -8.98 1.47
C GLY A 222 4.44 -8.98 2.60
N ARG A 223 4.14 -9.63 3.74
CA ARG A 223 4.97 -9.62 4.94
C ARG A 223 6.42 -10.00 4.70
N ALA A 224 6.66 -11.08 3.98
CA ALA A 224 8.02 -11.61 3.78
C ALA A 224 8.89 -10.68 2.93
N VAL A 225 8.29 -9.92 2.03
CA VAL A 225 8.94 -9.00 1.10
C VAL A 225 8.88 -7.53 1.54
N GLY A 226 8.41 -7.27 2.77
CA GLY A 226 8.38 -5.93 3.36
C GLY A 226 7.28 -5.01 2.81
N LEU A 227 6.15 -5.58 2.39
CA LEU A 227 4.94 -4.87 1.99
C LEU A 227 3.92 -4.91 3.12
N HIS A 228 3.48 -3.73 3.57
CA HIS A 228 2.57 -3.58 4.69
C HIS A 228 1.39 -2.68 4.31
N LEU A 229 0.20 -3.02 4.80
CA LEU A 229 -1.03 -2.29 4.52
C LEU A 229 -1.58 -1.69 5.81
N ILE A 230 -1.94 -0.43 5.77
CA ILE A 230 -2.71 0.26 6.80
C ILE A 230 -3.99 0.74 6.11
N ILE A 231 -5.10 0.06 6.38
CA ILE A 231 -6.40 0.46 5.84
C ILE A 231 -7.25 1.09 6.94
N ALA A 232 -7.78 2.26 6.67
CA ALA A 232 -8.62 2.96 7.61
C ALA A 232 -10.03 3.20 7.06
N THR A 233 -11.03 3.28 7.94
CA THR A 233 -12.39 3.60 7.56
C THR A 233 -13.17 4.27 8.70
N GLN A 234 -14.04 5.21 8.35
CA GLN A 234 -15.02 5.80 9.27
C GLN A 234 -16.36 5.06 9.23
N ARG A 235 -16.52 4.08 8.31
CA ARG A 235 -17.73 3.28 8.12
C ARG A 235 -17.46 1.80 8.42
N PRO A 236 -17.52 1.39 9.69
CA PRO A 236 -17.24 0.01 10.09
C PRO A 236 -18.41 -0.95 9.80
N GLU A 237 -18.84 -0.99 8.55
CA GLU A 237 -19.92 -1.85 8.09
C GLU A 237 -19.39 -3.22 7.64
N VAL A 238 -20.19 -4.28 7.78
CA VAL A 238 -19.80 -5.66 7.41
C VAL A 238 -19.45 -5.77 5.90
N LYS A 239 -20.11 -4.97 5.05
CA LYS A 239 -19.81 -4.91 3.61
C LYS A 239 -18.46 -4.26 3.29
N VAL A 240 -17.89 -3.47 4.22
CA VAL A 240 -16.57 -2.83 4.10
C VAL A 240 -15.50 -3.68 4.77
N ILE A 241 -15.76 -4.08 6.02
CA ILE A 241 -14.86 -4.93 6.82
C ILE A 241 -15.34 -6.38 6.68
N THR A 242 -15.08 -6.97 5.54
CA THR A 242 -15.48 -8.35 5.20
C THR A 242 -14.71 -9.38 6.02
N GLY A 243 -15.20 -10.63 6.04
CA GLY A 243 -14.47 -11.75 6.65
C GLY A 243 -13.10 -11.98 6.05
N LEU A 244 -12.93 -11.74 4.72
CA LEU A 244 -11.65 -11.83 4.03
C LEU A 244 -10.67 -10.75 4.50
N ILE A 245 -11.12 -9.52 4.67
CA ILE A 245 -10.31 -8.44 5.22
C ILE A 245 -9.89 -8.77 6.65
N LYS A 246 -10.84 -9.15 7.52
CA LYS A 246 -10.54 -9.47 8.92
C LYS A 246 -9.54 -10.61 9.10
N SER A 247 -9.61 -11.66 8.28
CA SER A 247 -8.69 -12.81 8.35
C SER A 247 -7.25 -12.44 7.97
N ASN A 248 -7.06 -11.40 7.16
CA ASN A 248 -5.75 -10.97 6.67
C ASN A 248 -5.20 -9.73 7.42
N PHE A 249 -6.01 -9.10 8.27
CA PHE A 249 -5.61 -7.98 9.12
C PHE A 249 -5.71 -8.37 10.60
N PRO A 250 -4.67 -9.03 11.14
CA PRO A 250 -4.70 -9.56 12.51
C PRO A 250 -4.58 -8.47 13.57
N ALA A 251 -3.98 -7.32 13.23
CA ALA A 251 -3.90 -6.17 14.11
C ALA A 251 -5.01 -5.18 13.76
N ARG A 252 -5.81 -4.79 14.76
CA ARG A 252 -6.94 -3.91 14.53
C ARG A 252 -7.02 -2.85 15.61
N ILE A 253 -7.24 -1.61 15.21
CA ILE A 253 -7.47 -0.47 16.08
C ILE A 253 -8.91 -0.01 15.92
N ALA A 254 -9.64 0.01 17.01
CA ALA A 254 -10.97 0.60 17.09
C ALA A 254 -10.93 1.88 17.93
N PHE A 255 -11.07 3.03 17.31
CA PHE A 255 -11.48 4.25 17.97
C PHE A 255 -12.94 4.17 18.37
N ARG A 256 -13.44 5.15 19.11
CA ARG A 256 -14.84 5.16 19.53
C ARG A 256 -15.79 5.01 18.35
N VAL A 257 -16.76 4.13 18.52
CA VAL A 257 -17.88 3.93 17.60
C VAL A 257 -19.21 4.15 18.32
N MET A 258 -20.30 4.28 17.55
CA MET A 258 -21.61 4.59 18.13
C MET A 258 -22.34 3.33 18.63
N SER A 259 -22.16 2.19 17.99
CA SER A 259 -22.89 0.96 18.29
C SER A 259 -21.97 -0.19 18.75
N MET A 260 -22.54 -1.13 19.50
CA MET A 260 -21.89 -2.40 19.84
C MET A 260 -21.62 -3.27 18.59
N MET A 261 -22.46 -3.16 17.58
CA MET A 261 -22.28 -3.89 16.32
C MET A 261 -21.07 -3.44 15.58
N ASP A 262 -20.83 -2.11 15.50
CA ASP A 262 -19.62 -1.55 14.88
C ASP A 262 -18.36 -2.03 15.62
N SER A 263 -18.39 -2.05 16.95
CA SER A 263 -17.28 -2.59 17.74
C SER A 263 -16.98 -4.04 17.36
N ARG A 264 -18.01 -4.91 17.30
CA ARG A 264 -17.86 -6.31 16.88
C ARG A 264 -17.39 -6.45 15.44
N THR A 265 -17.84 -5.59 14.55
CA THR A 265 -17.38 -5.60 13.15
C THR A 265 -15.87 -5.34 13.06
N ILE A 266 -15.32 -4.44 13.88
CA ILE A 266 -13.90 -4.09 13.84
C ILE A 266 -13.06 -5.12 14.60
N ILE A 267 -13.36 -5.35 15.90
CA ILE A 267 -12.47 -6.06 16.84
C ILE A 267 -13.08 -7.38 17.35
N ASP A 268 -14.13 -7.89 16.74
CA ASP A 268 -14.86 -9.12 17.08
C ASP A 268 -15.47 -9.16 18.50
N THR A 269 -15.36 -8.06 19.26
CA THR A 269 -15.90 -7.92 20.62
C THR A 269 -16.48 -6.54 20.85
N THR A 270 -17.19 -6.38 21.93
CA THR A 270 -17.72 -5.08 22.38
C THR A 270 -16.63 -4.28 23.10
N GLY A 271 -16.84 -2.97 23.28
CA GLY A 271 -15.98 -2.10 24.08
C GLY A 271 -15.61 -0.80 23.38
N ALA A 272 -15.47 -0.78 22.05
CA ALA A 272 -15.15 0.46 21.32
C ALA A 272 -16.30 1.49 21.41
N ASN A 273 -17.54 1.06 21.57
CA ASN A 273 -18.69 1.94 21.82
C ASN A 273 -18.66 2.58 23.23
N GLN A 274 -17.86 2.05 24.15
CA GLN A 274 -17.73 2.56 25.51
C GLN A 274 -16.54 3.53 25.68
N LEU A 275 -15.71 3.70 24.64
CA LEU A 275 -14.59 4.62 24.64
C LEU A 275 -15.04 6.08 24.79
N ILE A 276 -14.13 6.92 25.28
CA ILE A 276 -14.42 8.32 25.56
C ILE A 276 -14.43 9.15 24.27
N GLY A 277 -13.66 8.74 23.25
CA GLY A 277 -13.33 9.54 22.07
C GLY A 277 -12.03 10.31 22.26
N CYS A 278 -11.76 11.32 21.40
CA CYS A 278 -10.52 12.12 21.48
C CYS A 278 -9.23 11.27 21.43
N GLY A 279 -9.20 10.25 20.57
CA GLY A 279 -8.04 9.38 20.43
C GLY A 279 -7.98 8.20 21.42
N ASP A 280 -8.97 8.02 22.27
CA ASP A 280 -9.10 6.80 23.09
C ASP A 280 -9.46 5.62 22.19
N MET A 281 -8.66 4.57 22.21
CA MET A 281 -8.78 3.43 21.29
C MET A 281 -8.56 2.08 21.99
N LEU A 282 -9.09 1.05 21.37
CA LEU A 282 -8.81 -0.35 21.68
C LEU A 282 -7.98 -0.95 20.54
N MET A 283 -6.86 -1.52 20.88
CA MET A 283 -6.06 -2.33 19.97
C MET A 283 -6.27 -3.80 20.24
N SER A 284 -6.72 -4.52 19.23
CA SER A 284 -6.81 -5.98 19.20
C SER A 284 -5.58 -6.56 18.52
N LEU A 285 -4.84 -7.37 19.25
CA LEU A 285 -3.65 -8.05 18.77
C LEU A 285 -3.62 -9.46 19.30
N ASN A 286 -3.59 -10.47 18.42
CA ASN A 286 -3.52 -11.89 18.82
C ASN A 286 -4.54 -12.26 19.92
N SER A 287 -5.78 -11.78 19.80
CA SER A 287 -6.86 -11.95 20.77
C SER A 287 -6.70 -11.19 22.11
N GLU A 288 -5.61 -10.46 22.30
CA GLU A 288 -5.49 -9.52 23.41
C GLU A 288 -6.08 -8.16 23.04
N LEU A 289 -6.77 -7.55 24.00
CA LEU A 289 -7.39 -6.24 23.84
C LEU A 289 -6.72 -5.23 24.77
N ILE A 290 -6.00 -4.28 24.19
CA ILE A 290 -5.25 -3.27 24.90
C ILE A 290 -5.90 -1.91 24.69
N ARG A 291 -6.18 -1.18 25.78
CA ARG A 291 -6.65 0.20 25.72
C ARG A 291 -5.48 1.16 25.71
N VAL A 292 -5.49 2.06 24.73
CA VAL A 292 -4.42 3.04 24.51
C VAL A 292 -5.03 4.42 24.28
N GLN A 293 -4.50 5.44 24.93
CA GLN A 293 -4.74 6.83 24.55
C GLN A 293 -3.77 7.19 23.45
N CYS A 294 -4.28 7.51 22.27
CA CYS A 294 -3.47 7.84 21.10
C CYS A 294 -2.60 9.08 21.35
N ALA A 295 -1.38 9.04 20.85
CA ALA A 295 -0.52 10.21 20.82
C ALA A 295 -1.11 11.24 19.84
N PHE A 296 -1.20 12.48 20.30
CA PHE A 296 -1.72 13.60 19.54
C PHE A 296 -0.59 14.32 18.81
N VAL A 297 -0.76 14.50 17.54
CA VAL A 297 0.06 15.36 16.69
C VAL A 297 -0.91 16.26 15.91
N ASP A 298 -0.71 17.56 15.97
CA ASP A 298 -1.55 18.52 15.26
C ASP A 298 -1.04 18.79 13.82
N THR A 299 -1.86 19.43 13.01
CA THR A 299 -1.51 19.73 11.62
C THR A 299 -0.26 20.61 11.51
N PRO A 300 -0.08 21.70 12.29
CA PRO A 300 1.15 22.50 12.26
C PRO A 300 2.42 21.72 12.62
N GLU A 301 2.34 20.77 13.57
CA GLU A 301 3.49 19.92 13.90
C GLU A 301 3.86 19.01 12.71
N ILE A 302 2.86 18.44 12.03
CA ILE A 302 3.07 17.60 10.84
C ILE A 302 3.66 18.42 9.70
N GLU A 303 3.13 19.60 9.43
CA GLU A 303 3.63 20.52 8.40
C GLU A 303 5.09 20.92 8.66
N ASN A 304 5.46 21.15 9.91
CA ASN A 304 6.85 21.43 10.29
C ASN A 304 7.77 20.25 10.01
N ILE A 305 7.34 19.02 10.34
CA ILE A 305 8.10 17.78 10.04
C ILE A 305 8.27 17.61 8.53
N ILE A 306 7.20 17.75 7.77
CA ILE A 306 7.20 17.62 6.30
C ILE A 306 8.11 18.68 5.67
N SER A 307 7.97 19.96 6.10
CA SER A 307 8.81 21.05 5.63
C SER A 307 10.29 20.82 5.94
N PHE A 308 10.61 20.30 7.12
CA PHE A 308 11.98 19.95 7.48
C PHE A 308 12.56 18.87 6.58
N ILE A 309 11.80 17.81 6.28
CA ILE A 309 12.24 16.71 5.43
C ILE A 309 12.36 17.18 3.97
N SER A 310 11.36 17.88 3.44
CA SER A 310 11.30 18.28 2.03
C SER A 310 12.39 19.29 1.62
N ARG A 311 12.95 20.04 2.57
CA ARG A 311 14.06 20.97 2.33
C ARG A 311 15.43 20.26 2.25
N GLN A 312 15.51 19.00 2.67
CA GLN A 312 16.76 18.26 2.57
C GLN A 312 16.96 17.73 1.15
N GLN A 313 18.15 17.28 0.86
CA GLN A 313 18.44 16.67 -0.43
C GLN A 313 17.64 15.37 -0.57
N GLY A 314 16.70 15.36 -1.52
CA GLY A 314 15.91 14.19 -1.88
C GLY A 314 16.51 13.39 -3.02
N TYR A 315 15.79 12.35 -3.46
CA TYR A 315 16.10 11.64 -4.69
C TYR A 315 15.72 12.49 -5.91
N THR A 316 16.23 12.14 -7.08
CA THR A 316 15.87 12.82 -8.34
C THR A 316 14.41 12.63 -8.70
N ALA A 317 13.87 11.45 -8.40
CA ALA A 317 12.47 11.07 -8.62
C ALA A 317 11.92 10.26 -7.42
N PRO A 318 10.60 10.13 -7.27
CA PRO A 318 9.99 9.22 -6.32
C PRO A 318 10.39 7.77 -6.60
N TYR A 319 10.16 6.88 -5.64
CA TYR A 319 10.41 5.45 -5.85
C TYR A 319 9.44 4.90 -6.90
N ALA A 320 10.00 4.44 -8.03
CA ALA A 320 9.21 3.91 -9.14
C ALA A 320 8.67 2.52 -8.80
N LEU A 321 7.35 2.38 -8.87
CA LEU A 321 6.66 1.09 -8.87
C LEU A 321 6.59 0.56 -10.31
N PRO A 322 6.53 -0.77 -10.51
CA PRO A 322 6.34 -1.34 -11.85
C PRO A 322 5.07 -0.83 -12.52
N ASP A 323 5.12 -0.54 -13.80
CA ASP A 323 3.89 -0.22 -14.55
C ASP A 323 2.96 -1.42 -14.60
N TYR A 324 1.68 -1.16 -14.38
CA TYR A 324 0.62 -2.13 -14.54
C TYR A 324 -0.37 -1.65 -15.60
N VAL A 325 -0.53 -2.45 -16.64
CA VAL A 325 -1.55 -2.25 -17.69
C VAL A 325 -2.51 -3.44 -17.61
N PRO A 326 -3.81 -3.22 -17.38
CA PRO A 326 -4.80 -4.29 -17.37
C PRO A 326 -4.81 -5.05 -18.69
N GLU A 327 -4.97 -6.37 -18.66
CA GLU A 327 -5.05 -7.21 -19.86
C GLU A 327 -6.25 -6.84 -20.77
N ASN A 328 -7.29 -6.22 -20.19
CA ASN A 328 -8.54 -5.84 -20.86
C ASN A 328 -8.74 -4.32 -21.02
N SER A 329 -7.72 -3.50 -20.88
CA SER A 329 -7.89 -2.09 -21.20
C SER A 329 -8.08 -1.93 -22.71
N GLU A 330 -9.33 -1.85 -23.13
CA GLU A 330 -9.66 -1.11 -24.33
C GLU A 330 -9.07 0.29 -24.14
N ALA A 331 -8.08 0.64 -24.93
CA ALA A 331 -7.46 1.96 -24.85
C ALA A 331 -8.56 3.03 -24.96
N PRO A 332 -8.48 4.12 -24.18
CA PRO A 332 -9.36 5.25 -24.38
C PRO A 332 -9.28 5.63 -25.88
N SER A 333 -10.46 5.66 -26.49
CA SER A 333 -10.65 6.10 -27.86
C SER A 333 -9.88 7.41 -28.07
N ALA A 334 -9.10 7.45 -29.13
CA ALA A 334 -8.29 8.57 -29.57
C ALA A 334 -9.10 9.88 -29.60
N MET A 335 -8.92 10.70 -28.56
CA MET A 335 -9.25 12.12 -28.56
C MET A 335 -8.28 12.89 -27.66
N SER A 336 -6.99 12.76 -27.91
CA SER A 336 -5.97 13.74 -27.56
C SER A 336 -4.75 13.46 -28.43
N GLY A 337 -4.33 14.44 -29.20
CA GLY A 337 -3.28 14.34 -30.22
C GLY A 337 -1.87 14.21 -29.68
N GLU A 338 -1.60 13.20 -28.84
CA GLU A 338 -0.25 12.80 -28.47
C GLU A 338 0.21 11.65 -29.35
N ALA A 339 1.38 11.81 -29.94
CA ALA A 339 2.01 10.81 -30.81
C ALA A 339 2.17 9.47 -30.06
N VAL A 340 1.55 8.43 -30.58
CA VAL A 340 1.65 7.05 -30.05
C VAL A 340 3.14 6.64 -30.10
N ARG A 341 3.79 6.52 -28.95
CA ARG A 341 5.16 5.98 -28.90
C ARG A 341 5.11 4.46 -29.01
N PHE A 342 5.48 3.96 -30.17
CA PHE A 342 5.62 2.53 -30.42
C PHE A 342 6.91 1.98 -29.76
N ASP A 343 6.89 0.69 -29.38
CA ASP A 343 8.11 0.04 -28.86
C ASP A 343 9.20 0.04 -29.94
N PRO A 344 10.47 0.39 -29.61
CA PRO A 344 11.56 0.42 -30.57
C PRO A 344 11.80 -0.90 -31.33
N LYS A 345 11.42 -2.04 -30.74
CA LYS A 345 11.53 -3.36 -31.38
C LYS A 345 10.29 -3.76 -32.19
N LEU A 346 9.24 -2.92 -32.26
CA LEU A 346 7.98 -3.28 -32.93
C LEU A 346 8.19 -3.59 -34.40
N ALA A 347 8.94 -2.74 -35.11
CA ALA A 347 9.21 -2.94 -36.56
C ALA A 347 10.02 -4.23 -36.82
N GLU A 348 11.03 -4.50 -36.00
CA GLU A 348 11.87 -5.70 -36.08
C GLU A 348 11.02 -6.97 -35.86
N ILE A 349 10.15 -6.97 -34.87
CA ILE A 349 9.27 -8.08 -34.53
C ILE A 349 8.21 -8.29 -35.62
N ALA A 350 7.64 -7.22 -36.15
CA ALA A 350 6.68 -7.29 -37.25
C ALA A 350 7.30 -7.93 -38.51
N ARG A 351 8.49 -7.50 -38.91
CA ARG A 351 9.24 -8.10 -40.03
C ARG A 351 9.52 -9.57 -39.79
N TRP A 352 9.93 -9.93 -38.57
CA TRP A 352 10.22 -11.32 -38.20
C TRP A 352 8.98 -12.22 -38.34
N PHE A 353 7.79 -11.77 -37.90
CA PHE A 353 6.55 -12.53 -38.04
C PHE A 353 6.17 -12.76 -39.51
N VAL A 354 6.27 -11.72 -40.35
CA VAL A 354 5.93 -11.82 -41.77
C VAL A 354 6.92 -12.71 -42.53
N GLN A 355 8.22 -12.62 -42.23
CA GLN A 355 9.25 -13.43 -42.89
C GLN A 355 9.20 -14.91 -42.51
N ASN A 356 8.85 -15.23 -41.25
CA ASN A 356 8.84 -16.60 -40.78
C ASN A 356 7.47 -17.28 -40.93
N GLY A 357 6.43 -16.60 -41.41
CA GLY A 357 5.11 -17.17 -41.71
C GLY A 357 4.42 -17.85 -40.53
N GLY A 358 4.81 -17.50 -39.29
CA GLY A 358 4.38 -18.19 -38.08
C GLY A 358 3.19 -17.53 -37.40
N GLN A 359 2.55 -18.27 -36.51
CA GLN A 359 1.50 -17.76 -35.65
C GLN A 359 2.10 -16.77 -34.64
N ALA A 360 1.55 -15.55 -34.56
CA ALA A 360 2.01 -14.50 -33.67
C ALA A 360 1.62 -14.81 -32.22
N SER A 361 2.60 -15.05 -31.36
CA SER A 361 2.37 -15.30 -29.94
C SER A 361 3.33 -14.52 -29.07
N THR A 362 2.88 -14.17 -27.85
CA THR A 362 3.72 -13.52 -26.84
C THR A 362 4.95 -14.36 -26.51
N SER A 363 4.79 -15.69 -26.47
CA SER A 363 5.88 -16.63 -26.20
C SER A 363 6.94 -16.64 -27.31
N SER A 364 6.54 -16.45 -28.58
CA SER A 364 7.47 -16.34 -29.71
C SER A 364 8.30 -15.07 -29.62
N ILE A 365 7.70 -13.94 -29.23
CA ILE A 365 8.43 -12.68 -29.00
C ILE A 365 9.43 -12.82 -27.86
N GLN A 366 9.02 -13.40 -26.73
CA GLN A 366 9.91 -13.63 -25.60
C GLN A 366 11.16 -14.44 -25.96
N ARG A 367 10.93 -15.53 -26.70
CA ARG A 367 11.97 -16.49 -27.04
C ARG A 367 12.99 -15.95 -28.03
N ASN A 368 12.53 -15.16 -29.02
CA ASN A 368 13.37 -14.74 -30.15
C ASN A 368 13.98 -13.33 -29.96
N PHE A 369 13.38 -12.49 -29.10
CA PHE A 369 13.83 -11.09 -28.92
C PHE A 369 14.29 -10.75 -27.51
N GLU A 370 14.39 -11.74 -26.62
CA GLU A 370 14.84 -11.59 -25.22
C GLU A 370 14.11 -10.49 -24.45
N VAL A 371 12.80 -10.36 -24.67
CA VAL A 371 11.96 -9.40 -23.97
C VAL A 371 11.12 -10.06 -22.89
N GLY A 372 10.89 -9.39 -21.78
CA GLY A 372 10.04 -9.90 -20.70
C GLY A 372 8.56 -10.05 -21.13
N PHE A 373 7.81 -10.91 -20.43
CA PHE A 373 6.41 -11.25 -20.74
C PHE A 373 5.53 -10.03 -20.96
N ASN A 374 5.58 -9.05 -20.06
CA ASN A 374 4.75 -7.85 -20.11
C ASN A 374 5.10 -6.96 -21.33
N ARG A 375 6.37 -6.84 -21.68
CA ARG A 375 6.80 -6.10 -22.87
C ARG A 375 6.38 -6.80 -24.16
N ALA A 376 6.50 -8.13 -24.22
CA ALA A 376 6.05 -8.92 -25.34
C ALA A 376 4.53 -8.79 -25.55
N GLY A 377 3.73 -8.77 -24.46
CA GLY A 377 2.29 -8.53 -24.51
C GLY A 377 1.95 -7.14 -25.06
N ARG A 378 2.66 -6.09 -24.62
CA ARG A 378 2.49 -4.72 -25.14
C ARG A 378 2.78 -4.64 -26.63
N ILE A 379 3.87 -5.25 -27.07
CA ILE A 379 4.23 -5.28 -28.49
C ILE A 379 3.16 -6.01 -29.32
N MET A 380 2.63 -7.15 -28.83
CA MET A 380 1.52 -7.85 -29.49
C MET A 380 0.28 -6.98 -29.64
N ASN A 381 -0.07 -6.20 -28.62
CA ASN A 381 -1.23 -5.29 -28.70
C ASN A 381 -0.95 -4.10 -29.64
N GLN A 382 0.28 -3.61 -29.72
CA GLN A 382 0.66 -2.59 -30.69
C GLN A 382 0.62 -3.12 -32.13
N LEU A 383 1.03 -4.38 -32.38
CA LEU A 383 0.91 -5.06 -33.67
C LEU A 383 -0.56 -5.26 -34.10
N GLU A 384 -1.46 -5.57 -33.14
CA GLU A 384 -2.90 -5.65 -33.39
C GLU A 384 -3.47 -4.29 -33.81
N ARG A 385 -3.11 -3.22 -33.08
CA ARG A 385 -3.53 -1.84 -33.40
C ARG A 385 -3.03 -1.38 -34.76
N ALA A 386 -1.82 -1.76 -35.12
CA ALA A 386 -1.24 -1.51 -36.43
C ALA A 386 -1.91 -2.34 -37.56
N GLY A 387 -2.84 -3.22 -37.22
CA GLY A 387 -3.51 -4.12 -38.16
C GLY A 387 -2.63 -5.23 -38.72
N ILE A 388 -1.48 -5.47 -38.15
CA ILE A 388 -0.50 -6.48 -38.58
C ILE A 388 -0.92 -7.89 -38.13
N VAL A 389 -1.47 -8.01 -36.91
CA VAL A 389 -1.99 -9.26 -36.36
C VAL A 389 -3.48 -9.16 -36.03
N GLY A 390 -4.16 -10.32 -35.94
CA GLY A 390 -5.57 -10.43 -35.58
C GLY A 390 -5.82 -10.24 -34.08
N ARG A 391 -7.12 -10.19 -33.72
CA ARG A 391 -7.57 -10.14 -32.31
C ARG A 391 -7.21 -11.44 -31.59
N GLN A 392 -7.04 -11.33 -30.27
CA GLN A 392 -6.79 -12.49 -29.44
C GLN A 392 -8.06 -13.32 -29.25
N GLU A 393 -7.99 -14.62 -29.53
CA GLU A 393 -9.06 -15.59 -29.28
C GLU A 393 -8.62 -16.61 -28.23
N GLY A 394 -8.89 -16.29 -26.95
CA GLY A 394 -8.48 -17.13 -25.81
C GLY A 394 -6.96 -17.26 -25.69
N SER A 395 -6.46 -18.48 -25.50
CA SER A 395 -5.02 -18.78 -25.38
C SER A 395 -4.33 -19.12 -26.71
N LYS A 396 -5.04 -19.01 -27.85
CA LYS A 396 -4.48 -19.34 -29.16
C LYS A 396 -3.54 -18.24 -29.66
N PRO A 397 -2.50 -18.60 -30.44
CA PRO A 397 -1.70 -17.63 -31.16
C PRO A 397 -2.58 -16.79 -32.10
N ARG A 398 -2.21 -15.52 -32.31
CA ARG A 398 -2.95 -14.61 -33.20
C ARG A 398 -2.60 -14.85 -34.66
N ASP A 399 -3.57 -14.71 -35.54
CA ASP A 399 -3.35 -14.83 -36.98
C ASP A 399 -2.68 -13.58 -37.54
N LEU A 400 -1.76 -13.76 -38.50
CA LEU A 400 -1.16 -12.66 -39.24
C LEU A 400 -2.18 -12.14 -40.29
N LYS A 401 -2.52 -10.85 -40.23
CA LYS A 401 -3.35 -10.17 -41.21
C LYS A 401 -2.56 -9.67 -42.41
N VAL A 402 -1.28 -9.37 -42.21
CA VAL A 402 -0.35 -8.90 -43.22
C VAL A 402 0.68 -9.99 -43.45
N THR A 403 0.67 -10.59 -44.63
CA THR A 403 1.56 -11.69 -45.06
C THR A 403 2.58 -11.24 -46.10
N ASP A 404 2.38 -10.04 -46.66
CA ASP A 404 3.26 -9.47 -47.69
C ASP A 404 4.19 -8.41 -47.08
N THR A 405 5.48 -8.55 -47.37
CA THR A 405 6.54 -7.65 -46.87
C THR A 405 6.36 -6.21 -47.39
N TYR A 406 5.86 -6.01 -48.58
CA TYR A 406 5.66 -4.67 -49.12
C TYR A 406 4.49 -3.95 -48.43
N ALA A 407 3.41 -4.67 -48.16
CA ALA A 407 2.29 -4.14 -47.39
C ALA A 407 2.68 -3.81 -45.94
N LEU A 408 3.54 -4.64 -45.32
CA LEU A 408 4.08 -4.36 -43.99
C LEU A 408 4.92 -3.09 -43.97
N GLU A 409 5.89 -2.91 -44.88
CA GLU A 409 6.76 -1.75 -44.88
C GLU A 409 5.96 -0.44 -45.07
N ARG A 410 4.88 -0.47 -45.88
CA ARG A 410 3.99 0.67 -46.04
C ARG A 410 3.30 1.05 -44.72
N ILE A 411 2.79 0.04 -43.95
CA ILE A 411 2.19 0.27 -42.65
C ILE A 411 3.24 0.83 -41.67
N LEU A 412 4.45 0.29 -41.67
CA LEU A 412 5.52 0.77 -40.79
C LEU A 412 5.94 2.20 -41.10
N GLN A 413 6.00 2.58 -42.39
CA GLN A 413 6.22 3.96 -42.85
C GLN A 413 5.12 4.92 -42.37
N ASP A 414 3.84 4.53 -42.55
CA ASP A 414 2.68 5.33 -42.09
C ASP A 414 2.70 5.54 -40.56
N LEU A 415 3.30 4.62 -39.81
CA LEU A 415 3.47 4.71 -38.37
C LEU A 415 4.78 5.42 -37.91
N GLY A 416 5.61 5.84 -38.85
CA GLY A 416 6.91 6.49 -38.53
C GLY A 416 7.97 5.56 -37.96
N LEU A 417 7.89 4.27 -38.28
CA LEU A 417 8.76 3.20 -37.75
C LEU A 417 9.68 2.59 -38.83
N SER A 418 10.09 3.38 -39.78
CA SER A 418 11.01 2.95 -40.88
C SER A 418 12.44 2.71 -40.40
#